data_4823b89be8ef0b30c0110913db0fea59
#
_entry.id   4823b89be8ef0b30c0110913db0fea59
#
_cell.length_a   1.000
_cell.length_b   1.000
_cell.length_c   1.000
_cell.angle_alpha   90.00
_cell.angle_beta   90.00
_cell.angle_gamma   90.00
#
_symmetry.space_group_name_H-M   'P 1'
#
loop_
_entity.id
_entity.type
_entity.pdbx_description
1 polymer ?
#
loop_
_entity_poly.entity_id
_entity_poly.type
_entity_poly.pdbx_seq_one_letter_code
_entity_poly.pdbx_strand_id
1 'polypeptide(L)'
;DLLKRGYGVEDAKIQQLFEKWNNSELASFLVEITAGILKKEDEVTGKGILLNYISDAAKAKGTGKWTSQNAMDIQAPIPAINAAVEMRDISKYKEERVQASKSLKWSDVSETSEEEIFADLTDAFYFAMINIYAQGLAQLTIASKEYDYGLNLEEVAKIWRGGCIIRAAC
;
A
#
# COMPACT_ATOMS: atom_id res chain seq x y z
N ASP A 1 8.89 -5.57 -1.33
CA ASP A 1 9.24 -6.79 -2.07
C ASP A 1 9.81 -6.49 -3.45
N LEU A 2 9.17 -5.65 -4.28
CA LEU A 2 9.65 -5.33 -5.63
C LEU A 2 11.09 -4.79 -5.60
N LEU A 3 11.36 -3.76 -4.82
CA LEU A 3 12.73 -3.20 -4.68
C LEU A 3 13.73 -4.22 -4.18
N LYS A 4 13.41 -4.92 -3.09
CA LYS A 4 14.35 -5.83 -2.44
C LYS A 4 14.54 -7.15 -3.18
N ARG A 5 13.44 -7.81 -3.57
CA ARG A 5 13.48 -9.14 -4.20
C ARG A 5 13.49 -9.10 -5.71
N GLY A 6 12.84 -8.10 -6.30
CA GLY A 6 12.84 -7.88 -7.74
C GLY A 6 14.17 -7.28 -8.22
N TYR A 7 14.60 -6.20 -7.62
CA TYR A 7 15.76 -5.41 -8.06
C TYR A 7 17.00 -5.53 -7.18
N GLY A 8 16.94 -6.27 -6.07
CA GLY A 8 18.09 -6.49 -5.19
C GLY A 8 18.54 -5.24 -4.42
N VAL A 9 17.68 -4.24 -4.27
CA VAL A 9 18.00 -2.98 -3.57
C VAL A 9 18.20 -3.25 -2.08
N GLU A 10 19.27 -2.69 -1.52
CA GLU A 10 19.59 -2.81 -0.10
C GLU A 10 18.59 -2.10 0.81
N ASP A 11 18.34 -2.66 2.00
CA ASP A 11 17.39 -2.14 2.99
C ASP A 11 17.63 -0.66 3.33
N ALA A 12 18.91 -0.24 3.44
CA ALA A 12 19.27 1.15 3.73
C ALA A 12 18.80 2.12 2.62
N LYS A 13 18.93 1.73 1.36
CA LYS A 13 18.48 2.55 0.22
C LYS A 13 16.96 2.61 0.13
N ILE A 14 16.28 1.49 0.41
CA ILE A 14 14.82 1.44 0.50
C ILE A 14 14.33 2.40 1.60
N GLN A 15 14.98 2.38 2.75
CA GLN A 15 14.68 3.28 3.86
C GLN A 15 14.85 4.76 3.48
N GLN A 16 15.95 5.12 2.81
CA GLN A 16 16.19 6.47 2.31
C GLN A 16 15.14 6.92 1.30
N LEU A 17 14.69 6.01 0.43
CA LEU A 17 13.61 6.29 -0.52
C LEU A 17 12.30 6.63 0.20
N PHE A 18 11.92 5.85 1.23
CA PHE A 18 10.74 6.15 2.04
C PHE A 18 10.85 7.47 2.81
N GLU A 19 12.04 7.84 3.29
CA GLU A 19 12.28 9.17 3.87
C GLU A 19 12.10 10.29 2.84
N LYS A 20 12.63 10.10 1.63
CA LYS A 20 12.44 11.05 0.52
C LYS A 20 10.97 11.21 0.19
N TRP A 21 10.22 10.11 0.09
CA TRP A 21 8.77 10.15 -0.14
C TRP A 21 8.01 10.86 0.98
N ASN A 22 8.42 10.68 2.24
CA ASN A 22 7.77 11.36 3.36
C ASN A 22 8.05 12.87 3.42
N ASN A 23 8.97 13.38 2.60
CA ASN A 23 9.25 14.80 2.43
C ASN A 23 8.79 15.33 1.05
N SER A 24 7.85 14.64 0.40
CA SER A 24 7.30 14.97 -0.91
C SER A 24 5.77 14.95 -0.89
N GLU A 25 5.15 15.00 -2.06
CA GLU A 25 3.70 14.83 -2.25
C GLU A 25 3.19 13.46 -1.78
N LEU A 26 4.07 12.50 -1.60
CA LEU A 26 3.77 11.16 -1.06
C LEU A 26 3.74 11.12 0.47
N ALA A 27 4.00 12.24 1.14
CA ALA A 27 3.98 12.32 2.59
C ALA A 27 2.63 11.83 3.14
N SER A 28 2.70 10.80 3.98
CA SER A 28 1.52 10.20 4.59
C SER A 28 1.90 9.48 5.87
N PHE A 29 0.92 9.23 6.74
CA PHE A 29 1.16 8.46 7.96
C PHE A 29 1.79 7.08 7.66
N LEU A 30 1.31 6.39 6.64
CA LEU A 30 1.83 5.06 6.30
C LEU A 30 3.25 5.11 5.73
N VAL A 31 3.60 6.14 4.96
CA VAL A 31 4.97 6.36 4.46
C VAL A 31 5.91 6.70 5.63
N GLU A 32 5.49 7.59 6.53
CA GLU A 32 6.23 7.97 7.72
C GLU A 32 6.59 6.75 8.59
N ILE A 33 5.58 5.97 8.98
CA ILE A 33 5.82 4.78 9.82
C ILE A 33 6.63 3.71 9.09
N THR A 34 6.50 3.58 7.77
CA THR A 34 7.29 2.62 6.99
C THR A 34 8.76 3.00 6.99
N ALA A 35 9.09 4.29 6.84
CA ALA A 35 10.46 4.77 6.97
C ALA A 35 11.04 4.45 8.36
N GLY A 36 10.23 4.59 9.42
CA GLY A 36 10.63 4.22 10.78
C GLY A 36 10.82 2.71 10.97
N ILE A 37 9.92 1.90 10.44
CA ILE A 37 9.98 0.42 10.50
C ILE A 37 11.24 -0.10 9.81
N LEU A 38 11.62 0.48 8.68
CA LEU A 38 12.82 0.09 7.94
C LEU A 38 14.13 0.42 8.67
N LYS A 39 14.10 1.24 9.72
CA LYS A 39 15.24 1.53 10.60
C LYS A 39 15.32 0.60 11.81
N LYS A 40 14.21 -0.08 12.16
CA LYS A 40 14.16 -0.87 13.39
C LYS A 40 15.03 -2.12 13.25
N GLU A 41 16.09 -2.17 14.03
CA GLU A 41 16.95 -3.35 14.16
C GLU A 41 16.21 -4.49 14.87
N ASP A 42 16.58 -5.72 14.50
CA ASP A 42 16.08 -6.91 15.21
C ASP A 42 16.86 -7.11 16.53
N GLU A 43 16.20 -6.86 17.63
CA GLU A 43 16.78 -6.99 18.99
C GLU A 43 16.91 -8.45 19.44
N VAL A 44 16.22 -9.39 18.78
CA VAL A 44 16.24 -10.81 19.16
C VAL A 44 17.46 -11.52 18.61
N THR A 45 17.74 -11.34 17.32
CA THR A 45 18.92 -11.97 16.68
C THR A 45 20.15 -11.06 16.64
N GLY A 46 19.96 -9.75 16.83
CA GLY A 46 21.00 -8.74 16.69
C GLY A 46 21.52 -8.58 15.25
N LYS A 47 20.78 -9.06 14.26
CA LYS A 47 21.21 -9.06 12.86
C LYS A 47 20.15 -8.45 11.95
N GLY A 48 20.50 -7.34 11.27
CA GLY A 48 19.67 -6.69 10.27
C GLY A 48 18.42 -6.03 10.85
N ILE A 49 17.48 -5.69 9.98
CA ILE A 49 16.25 -5.01 10.37
C ILE A 49 15.14 -6.00 10.75
N LEU A 50 14.34 -5.62 11.75
CA LEU A 50 13.25 -6.44 12.28
C LEU A 50 12.24 -6.86 11.18
N LEU A 51 12.00 -6.02 10.18
CA LEU A 51 11.08 -6.30 9.09
C LEU A 51 11.39 -7.62 8.35
N ASN A 52 12.67 -8.01 8.27
CA ASN A 52 13.10 -9.24 7.60
C ASN A 52 12.64 -10.52 8.33
N TYR A 53 12.25 -10.41 9.59
CA TYR A 53 11.80 -11.51 10.44
C TYR A 53 10.29 -11.53 10.67
N ILE A 54 9.57 -10.55 10.13
CA ILE A 54 8.11 -10.48 10.23
C ILE A 54 7.49 -11.28 9.07
N SER A 55 6.46 -12.06 9.39
CA SER A 55 5.70 -12.80 8.37
C SER A 55 5.04 -11.85 7.37
N ASP A 56 5.13 -12.18 6.10
CA ASP A 56 4.49 -11.48 4.98
C ASP A 56 3.00 -11.86 4.79
N ALA A 57 2.39 -12.52 5.77
CA ALA A 57 0.97 -12.87 5.77
C ALA A 57 0.16 -11.86 6.60
N ALA A 58 -0.80 -11.19 5.99
CA ALA A 58 -1.65 -10.19 6.66
C ALA A 58 -3.08 -10.70 6.86
N LYS A 59 -3.61 -10.53 8.09
CA LYS A 59 -5.02 -10.84 8.39
C LYS A 59 -5.90 -9.62 8.13
N ALA A 60 -7.08 -9.85 7.55
CA ALA A 60 -8.09 -8.83 7.35
C ALA A 60 -8.85 -8.55 8.67
N LYS A 61 -9.16 -7.27 8.94
CA LYS A 61 -9.98 -6.85 10.07
C LYS A 61 -11.46 -6.63 9.70
N GLY A 62 -11.82 -6.80 8.42
CA GLY A 62 -13.19 -6.71 7.91
C GLY A 62 -13.48 -5.44 7.09
N THR A 63 -12.88 -4.29 7.40
CA THR A 63 -13.21 -3.02 6.72
C THR A 63 -12.96 -3.04 5.20
N GLY A 64 -11.86 -3.62 4.73
CA GLY A 64 -11.59 -3.78 3.30
C GLY A 64 -12.65 -4.65 2.62
N LYS A 65 -13.00 -5.79 3.23
CA LYS A 65 -14.08 -6.66 2.76
C LYS A 65 -15.40 -5.89 2.65
N TRP A 66 -15.79 -5.16 3.69
CA TRP A 66 -17.04 -4.40 3.70
C TRP A 66 -17.05 -3.30 2.65
N THR A 67 -15.92 -2.62 2.44
CA THR A 67 -15.77 -1.61 1.38
C THR A 67 -16.02 -2.23 0.01
N SER A 68 -15.40 -3.37 -0.29
CA SER A 68 -15.58 -4.07 -1.56
C SER A 68 -17.02 -4.60 -1.74
N GLN A 69 -17.60 -5.16 -0.70
CA GLN A 69 -19.01 -5.64 -0.74
C GLN A 69 -19.97 -4.49 -1.02
N ASN A 70 -19.87 -3.40 -0.26
CA ASN A 70 -20.74 -2.24 -0.47
C ASN A 70 -20.53 -1.63 -1.87
N ALA A 71 -19.29 -1.55 -2.35
CA ALA A 71 -19.01 -1.05 -3.69
C ALA A 71 -19.70 -1.87 -4.79
N MET A 72 -19.75 -3.19 -4.64
CA MET A 72 -20.47 -4.06 -5.56
C MET A 72 -21.99 -3.87 -5.46
N ASP A 73 -22.53 -3.75 -4.25
CA ASP A 73 -23.96 -3.54 -4.02
C ASP A 73 -24.47 -2.23 -4.66
N ILE A 74 -23.68 -1.16 -4.56
CA ILE A 74 -24.03 0.16 -5.12
C ILE A 74 -23.42 0.43 -6.51
N GLN A 75 -22.78 -0.57 -7.11
CA GLN A 75 -22.11 -0.49 -8.43
C GLN A 75 -21.05 0.62 -8.53
N ALA A 76 -20.30 0.87 -7.46
CA ALA A 76 -19.19 1.80 -7.43
C ALA A 76 -17.89 1.11 -7.90
N PRO A 77 -17.23 1.56 -8.99
CA PRO A 77 -15.99 0.95 -9.45
C PRO A 77 -14.80 1.39 -8.59
N ILE A 78 -14.22 0.45 -7.82
CA ILE A 78 -13.06 0.68 -6.95
C ILE A 78 -11.93 -0.33 -7.21
N PRO A 79 -11.46 -0.49 -8.45
CA PRO A 79 -10.53 -1.57 -8.80
C PRO A 79 -9.20 -1.51 -8.04
N ALA A 80 -8.64 -0.34 -7.76
CA ALA A 80 -7.39 -0.24 -7.01
C ALA A 80 -7.56 -0.65 -5.54
N ILE A 81 -8.68 -0.30 -4.91
CA ILE A 81 -9.01 -0.73 -3.53
C ILE A 81 -9.25 -2.24 -3.50
N ASN A 82 -10.01 -2.79 -4.46
CA ASN A 82 -10.25 -4.23 -4.56
C ASN A 82 -8.94 -4.99 -4.74
N ALA A 83 -8.04 -4.55 -5.61
CA ALA A 83 -6.72 -5.17 -5.79
C ALA A 83 -5.94 -5.22 -4.46
N ALA A 84 -5.95 -4.16 -3.66
CA ALA A 84 -5.28 -4.14 -2.36
C ALA A 84 -5.91 -5.14 -1.37
N VAL A 85 -7.25 -5.28 -1.37
CA VAL A 85 -7.97 -6.25 -0.53
C VAL A 85 -7.63 -7.70 -0.95
N GLU A 86 -7.64 -7.99 -2.25
CA GLU A 86 -7.34 -9.30 -2.82
C GLU A 86 -5.88 -9.70 -2.57
N MET A 87 -4.93 -8.80 -2.78
CA MET A 87 -3.51 -9.08 -2.49
C MET A 87 -3.28 -9.40 -1.02
N ARG A 88 -4.03 -8.76 -0.11
CA ARG A 88 -4.01 -9.09 1.31
C ARG A 88 -4.55 -10.51 1.57
N ASP A 89 -5.59 -10.91 0.86
CA ASP A 89 -6.13 -12.28 0.97
C ASP A 89 -5.16 -13.32 0.40
N ILE A 90 -4.52 -13.04 -0.74
CA ILE A 90 -3.47 -13.88 -1.33
C ILE A 90 -2.28 -14.05 -0.37
N SER A 91 -1.96 -13.04 0.43
CA SER A 91 -0.85 -13.12 1.39
C SER A 91 -0.98 -14.27 2.40
N LYS A 92 -2.20 -14.73 2.67
CA LYS A 92 -2.49 -15.83 3.61
C LYS A 92 -2.00 -17.19 3.10
N TYR A 93 -1.91 -17.36 1.79
CA TYR A 93 -1.51 -18.63 1.13
C TYR A 93 0.00 -18.70 0.99
N LYS A 94 0.73 -18.61 2.12
CA LYS A 94 2.20 -18.55 2.09
C LYS A 94 2.83 -19.83 1.57
N GLU A 95 2.32 -20.97 1.97
CA GLU A 95 2.86 -22.27 1.55
C GLU A 95 2.72 -22.47 0.04
N GLU A 96 1.55 -22.15 -0.53
CA GLU A 96 1.28 -22.20 -1.96
C GLU A 96 2.16 -21.20 -2.73
N ARG A 97 2.33 -19.97 -2.23
CA ARG A 97 3.21 -18.98 -2.84
C ARG A 97 4.66 -19.44 -2.85
N VAL A 98 5.14 -20.05 -1.75
CA VAL A 98 6.49 -20.61 -1.67
C VAL A 98 6.67 -21.80 -2.61
N GLN A 99 5.66 -22.67 -2.77
CA GLN A 99 5.73 -23.75 -3.75
C GLN A 99 5.72 -23.23 -5.19
N ALA A 100 4.84 -22.28 -5.50
CA ALA A 100 4.77 -21.64 -6.82
C ALA A 100 6.09 -20.96 -7.20
N SER A 101 6.77 -20.30 -6.26
CA SER A 101 8.04 -19.62 -6.52
C SER A 101 9.19 -20.56 -6.91
N LYS A 102 9.08 -21.86 -6.59
CA LYS A 102 10.07 -22.87 -7.02
C LYS A 102 9.90 -23.27 -8.48
N SER A 103 8.70 -23.16 -9.00
CA SER A 103 8.31 -23.59 -10.36
C SER A 103 8.20 -22.43 -11.34
N LEU A 104 7.72 -21.28 -10.85
CA LEU A 104 7.59 -20.06 -11.63
C LEU A 104 8.92 -19.29 -11.57
N LYS A 105 9.64 -19.31 -12.69
CA LYS A 105 10.84 -18.47 -12.80
C LYS A 105 10.40 -17.03 -13.02
N TRP A 106 10.98 -16.14 -12.23
CA TRP A 106 10.89 -14.71 -12.49
C TRP A 106 11.66 -14.44 -13.79
N SER A 107 11.11 -13.60 -14.67
CA SER A 107 11.88 -13.11 -15.81
C SER A 107 13.03 -12.25 -15.30
N ASP A 108 14.18 -12.33 -15.95
CA ASP A 108 15.32 -11.48 -15.60
C ASP A 108 14.86 -10.02 -15.56
N VAL A 109 15.20 -9.35 -14.47
CA VAL A 109 14.89 -7.93 -14.31
C VAL A 109 15.70 -7.17 -15.36
N SER A 110 15.07 -6.24 -16.07
CA SER A 110 15.75 -5.43 -17.08
C SER A 110 16.97 -4.72 -16.47
N GLU A 111 17.98 -4.42 -17.30
CA GLU A 111 19.17 -3.62 -16.94
C GLU A 111 18.82 -2.14 -16.65
N THR A 112 17.73 -1.89 -15.95
CA THR A 112 17.24 -0.56 -15.56
C THR A 112 18.10 -0.05 -14.41
N SER A 113 18.53 1.18 -14.48
CA SER A 113 19.30 1.79 -13.38
C SER A 113 18.46 1.94 -12.10
N GLU A 114 19.13 1.99 -10.96
CA GLU A 114 18.47 2.15 -9.66
C GLU A 114 17.70 3.49 -9.58
N GLU A 115 18.23 4.54 -10.18
CA GLU A 115 17.62 5.86 -10.28
C GLU A 115 16.31 5.83 -11.09
N GLU A 116 16.31 5.14 -12.22
CA GLU A 116 15.10 4.98 -13.05
C GLU A 116 14.02 4.19 -12.31
N ILE A 117 14.39 3.08 -11.66
CA ILE A 117 13.46 2.30 -10.85
C ILE A 117 12.84 3.13 -9.73
N PHE A 118 13.63 3.97 -9.05
CA PHE A 118 13.14 4.84 -7.99
C PHE A 118 12.20 5.93 -8.53
N ALA A 119 12.49 6.48 -9.69
CA ALA A 119 11.62 7.44 -10.35
C ALA A 119 10.29 6.80 -10.76
N ASP A 120 10.33 5.70 -11.49
CA ASP A 120 9.15 4.97 -11.96
C ASP A 120 8.25 4.52 -10.80
N LEU A 121 8.84 4.01 -9.72
CA LEU A 121 8.10 3.60 -8.53
C LEU A 121 7.50 4.79 -7.78
N THR A 122 8.17 5.94 -7.76
CA THR A 122 7.64 7.17 -7.17
C THR A 122 6.39 7.60 -7.92
N ASP A 123 6.44 7.66 -9.24
CA ASP A 123 5.31 8.05 -10.08
C ASP A 123 4.16 7.05 -9.99
N ALA A 124 4.47 5.75 -10.05
CA ALA A 124 3.48 4.69 -9.91
C ALA A 124 2.78 4.72 -8.54
N PHE A 125 3.53 5.00 -7.48
CA PHE A 125 2.98 5.10 -6.12
C PHE A 125 2.11 6.34 -5.96
N TYR A 126 2.54 7.49 -6.49
CA TYR A 126 1.74 8.72 -6.48
C TYR A 126 0.43 8.53 -7.26
N PHE A 127 0.51 7.95 -8.45
CA PHE A 127 -0.67 7.62 -9.24
C PHE A 127 -1.63 6.67 -8.48
N ALA A 128 -1.10 5.63 -7.83
CA ALA A 128 -1.91 4.71 -7.06
C ALA A 128 -2.60 5.39 -5.87
N MET A 129 -1.91 6.28 -5.15
CA MET A 129 -2.48 7.03 -4.03
C MET A 129 -3.66 7.90 -4.49
N ILE A 130 -3.48 8.70 -5.54
CA ILE A 130 -4.55 9.55 -6.08
C ILE A 130 -5.75 8.70 -6.51
N ASN A 131 -5.51 7.58 -7.20
CA ASN A 131 -6.59 6.70 -7.64
C ASN A 131 -7.38 6.09 -6.48
N ILE A 132 -6.70 5.67 -5.40
CA ILE A 132 -7.37 5.10 -4.23
C ILE A 132 -8.25 6.15 -3.54
N TYR A 133 -7.78 7.39 -3.37
CA TYR A 133 -8.59 8.47 -2.83
C TYR A 133 -9.78 8.80 -3.74
N ALA A 134 -9.54 8.93 -5.05
CA ALA A 134 -10.60 9.21 -6.02
C ALA A 134 -11.68 8.12 -6.00
N GLN A 135 -11.30 6.84 -5.97
CA GLN A 135 -12.22 5.72 -5.90
C GLN A 135 -13.00 5.69 -4.58
N GLY A 136 -12.33 5.93 -3.45
CA GLY A 136 -12.98 5.99 -2.14
C GLY A 136 -14.00 7.14 -2.05
N LEU A 137 -13.65 8.32 -2.53
CA LEU A 137 -14.57 9.47 -2.57
C LEU A 137 -15.73 9.26 -3.56
N ALA A 138 -15.48 8.61 -4.71
CA ALA A 138 -16.52 8.24 -5.66
C ALA A 138 -17.51 7.24 -5.05
N GLN A 139 -17.03 6.22 -4.33
CA GLN A 139 -17.89 5.29 -3.61
C GLN A 139 -18.75 6.01 -2.57
N LEU A 140 -18.17 6.92 -1.77
CA LEU A 140 -18.91 7.72 -0.80
C LEU A 140 -19.96 8.61 -1.47
N THR A 141 -19.68 9.18 -2.64
CA THR A 141 -20.62 9.97 -3.42
C THR A 141 -21.84 9.13 -3.84
N ILE A 142 -21.59 7.93 -4.36
CA ILE A 142 -22.65 7.02 -4.80
C ILE A 142 -23.46 6.54 -3.58
N ALA A 143 -22.79 6.10 -2.52
CA ALA A 143 -23.44 5.67 -1.27
C ALA A 143 -24.28 6.79 -0.64
N SER A 144 -23.77 8.04 -0.67
CA SER A 144 -24.52 9.19 -0.15
C SER A 144 -25.83 9.43 -0.86
N LYS A 145 -25.88 9.17 -2.17
CA LYS A 145 -27.13 9.26 -2.96
C LYS A 145 -28.03 8.05 -2.71
N GLU A 146 -27.47 6.85 -2.72
CA GLU A 146 -28.21 5.60 -2.56
C GLU A 146 -28.90 5.49 -1.21
N TYR A 147 -28.23 5.93 -0.15
CA TYR A 147 -28.69 5.80 1.24
C TYR A 147 -29.16 7.13 1.86
N ASP A 148 -29.22 8.20 1.07
CA ASP A 148 -29.67 9.54 1.52
C ASP A 148 -28.88 10.08 2.73
N TYR A 149 -27.54 9.89 2.71
CA TYR A 149 -26.70 10.35 3.81
C TYR A 149 -26.41 11.86 3.80
N GLY A 150 -26.54 12.54 2.68
CA GLY A 150 -26.27 13.98 2.54
C GLY A 150 -24.80 14.34 2.85
N LEU A 151 -23.84 13.49 2.48
CA LEU A 151 -22.41 13.67 2.82
C LEU A 151 -21.82 14.92 2.15
N ASN A 152 -21.12 15.72 2.94
CA ASN A 152 -20.20 16.72 2.44
C ASN A 152 -18.80 16.12 2.33
N LEU A 153 -18.33 15.81 1.12
CA LEU A 153 -17.04 15.15 0.90
C LEU A 153 -15.84 16.02 1.30
N GLU A 154 -15.94 17.34 1.24
CA GLU A 154 -14.91 18.24 1.73
C GLU A 154 -14.71 18.08 3.24
N GLU A 155 -15.80 18.02 4.00
CA GLU A 155 -15.73 17.78 5.45
C GLU A 155 -15.20 16.37 5.78
N VAL A 156 -15.60 15.36 5.01
CA VAL A 156 -15.04 14.00 5.15
C VAL A 156 -13.52 14.02 4.94
N ALA A 157 -13.05 14.66 3.87
CA ALA A 157 -11.61 14.77 3.59
C ALA A 157 -10.86 15.54 4.70
N LYS A 158 -11.46 16.60 5.24
CA LYS A 158 -10.89 17.36 6.38
C LYS A 158 -10.75 16.49 7.63
N ILE A 159 -11.77 15.67 7.95
CA ILE A 159 -11.73 14.74 9.07
C ILE A 159 -10.57 13.75 8.92
N TRP A 160 -10.32 13.23 7.71
CA TRP A 160 -9.25 12.27 7.46
C TRP A 160 -7.83 12.82 7.69
N ARG A 161 -7.64 14.14 7.69
CA ARG A 161 -6.33 14.76 7.97
C ARG A 161 -5.91 14.67 9.44
N GLY A 162 -6.83 14.45 10.36
CA GLY A 162 -6.58 14.43 11.80
C GLY A 162 -6.84 13.07 12.44
N GLY A 163 -5.77 12.36 12.88
CA GLY A 163 -5.91 11.10 13.61
C GLY A 163 -6.32 9.89 12.77
N CYS A 164 -6.48 10.02 11.47
CA CYS A 164 -6.81 8.93 10.57
C CYS A 164 -5.55 8.25 10.02
N ILE A 165 -5.60 6.92 9.90
CA ILE A 165 -4.49 6.13 9.35
C ILE A 165 -4.21 6.43 7.88
N ILE A 166 -5.22 6.90 7.13
CA ILE A 166 -5.10 7.24 5.70
C ILE A 166 -4.71 8.71 5.45
N ARG A 167 -4.36 9.48 6.49
CA ARG A 167 -3.96 10.88 6.30
C ARG A 167 -2.74 10.99 5.38
N ALA A 168 -2.81 11.87 4.40
CA ALA A 168 -1.76 12.14 3.42
C ALA A 168 -1.71 13.62 3.05
N ALA A 169 -0.62 14.04 2.38
CA ALA A 169 -0.43 15.39 1.88
C ALA A 169 -1.25 15.67 0.62
N CYS A 170 -1.49 14.63 -0.21
CA CYS A 170 -2.29 14.71 -1.43
C CYS A 170 -3.79 14.71 -1.17
#